data_6bdbbe617906be4e6bfb397b5d47b908
#
_entry.id   6bdbbe617906be4e6bfb397b5d47b908
#
_cell.length_a   1.000
_cell.length_b   1.000
_cell.length_c   1.000
_cell.angle_alpha   90.00
_cell.angle_beta   90.00
_cell.angle_gamma   90.00
#
_symmetry.space_group_name_H-M   'P 1'
#
loop_
_entity.id
_entity.type
_entity.pdbx_description
1 polymer ?
#
loop_
_entity_poly.entity_id
_entity_poly.type
_entity_poly.pdbx_seq_one_letter_code
_entity_poly.pdbx_strand_id
1 'polypeptide(L)'
;MPEYRSRTSTAGRNMAGARALWRATGMKDGDFEKPIIAVVNSFTQFVPGHVHLKDLGQLVAREIENAGGVAKEFNTIAVDDGIAMGHDGMLYSLPSRDIIADSVEYMVNAHCADAMVCISNCDKITPGMLNAAMRLNIPVVFVSGGPMEAGKTVLSEHKLDLVDAMVIAADSSADDAKVEAYERSACPTCGSCSGMFTANSMNCLTEALGLSLPGNGSLLATHADRKALFLEAGRLVVELTRRYYLEDDDRVLPRNVASRAAFENAMSLDIAMGGSTNTILHLLAAAQEAELDFTMADIDALSRNVPQLCKVAPSTPLYHMEDVHRAGGVLAILGELARSGQLHTDCHTVHSATIGDAIDAWDIATTNNAVALERFKAGPAGIPTQEAFSQATRWPSLDLDRESGCIRSAENAYSQEGGLAVLFGNIAEDGCVVKTAGVEDELLVFEGRAHVCESQEDAVADILEDRVRAGDVVIVRYEGPRGGPGMQEMLYPTSYIKSKGLGKACALITDGRFSGGTSGLSIGHVSPEAAAGGAIALVEDGDRILIDIPQRSINVLVDEAVLDERRAAQDAVGFKPAKVRPRKVSPALKFYAKTVTSADRGAVRDLSLLDD
;
A
#
# COMPACT_ATOMS: atom_id res chain seq x y z
N MET A 1 5.22 -18.99 30.07
CA MET A 1 3.90 -18.38 29.81
C MET A 1 3.96 -16.95 30.33
N PRO A 2 3.87 -15.95 29.46
CA PRO A 2 3.80 -14.55 29.86
C PRO A 2 2.45 -14.28 30.56
N GLU A 3 2.42 -13.32 31.49
CA GLU A 3 1.17 -12.81 32.04
C GLU A 3 0.51 -11.84 31.06
N TYR A 4 -0.84 -11.71 31.10
CA TYR A 4 -1.53 -10.65 30.38
C TYR A 4 -0.95 -9.27 30.74
N ARG A 5 -0.63 -8.47 29.75
CA ARG A 5 -0.13 -7.09 29.93
C ARG A 5 -1.15 -6.25 30.72
N SER A 6 -2.43 -6.47 30.48
CA SER A 6 -3.55 -5.79 31.13
C SER A 6 -3.56 -5.99 32.65
N ARG A 7 -2.91 -7.04 33.19
CA ARG A 7 -2.76 -7.25 34.64
C ARG A 7 -2.10 -6.06 35.33
N THR A 8 -1.26 -5.30 34.61
CA THR A 8 -0.66 -4.05 35.11
C THR A 8 -1.70 -3.06 35.66
N SER A 9 -2.89 -2.97 35.04
CA SER A 9 -3.95 -2.04 35.45
C SER A 9 -5.18 -2.73 36.03
N THR A 10 -5.32 -4.07 35.87
CA THR A 10 -6.48 -4.82 36.31
C THR A 10 -6.26 -5.59 37.62
N ALA A 11 -4.99 -5.83 38.03
CA ALA A 11 -4.67 -6.64 39.20
C ALA A 11 -4.03 -5.81 40.32
N GLY A 12 -4.02 -6.39 41.54
CA GLY A 12 -3.35 -5.81 42.69
C GLY A 12 -4.09 -4.67 43.40
N ARG A 13 -3.86 -4.50 44.72
CA ARG A 13 -4.55 -3.49 45.53
C ARG A 13 -4.26 -2.06 45.10
N ASN A 14 -3.03 -1.80 44.66
CA ASN A 14 -2.58 -0.47 44.24
C ASN A 14 -3.28 0.03 42.98
N MET A 15 -3.85 -0.88 42.15
CA MET A 15 -4.56 -0.55 40.92
C MET A 15 -6.09 -0.36 41.14
N ALA A 16 -6.52 -0.15 42.38
CA ALA A 16 -7.94 0.12 42.66
C ALA A 16 -8.46 1.36 41.92
N GLY A 17 -7.65 2.40 41.79
CA GLY A 17 -7.99 3.60 41.00
C GLY A 17 -8.16 3.30 39.51
N ALA A 18 -7.24 2.57 38.91
CA ALA A 18 -7.34 2.13 37.50
C ALA A 18 -8.59 1.28 37.27
N ARG A 19 -8.85 0.31 38.16
CA ARG A 19 -10.09 -0.52 38.07
C ARG A 19 -11.38 0.30 38.22
N ALA A 20 -11.37 1.35 39.05
CA ALA A 20 -12.52 2.24 39.15
C ALA A 20 -12.80 2.96 37.82
N LEU A 21 -11.76 3.40 37.13
CA LEU A 21 -11.87 3.99 35.78
C LEU A 21 -12.32 2.95 34.75
N TRP A 22 -11.75 1.74 34.77
CA TRP A 22 -12.20 0.65 33.90
C TRP A 22 -13.69 0.31 34.09
N ARG A 23 -14.19 0.34 35.35
CA ARG A 23 -15.61 0.19 35.63
C ARG A 23 -16.44 1.30 35.01
N ALA A 24 -15.95 2.54 35.06
CA ALA A 24 -16.61 3.69 34.44
C ALA A 24 -16.68 3.57 32.89
N THR A 25 -15.79 2.76 32.28
CA THR A 25 -15.88 2.39 30.85
C THR A 25 -16.74 1.14 30.59
N GLY A 26 -17.45 0.61 31.60
CA GLY A 26 -18.38 -0.49 31.46
C GLY A 26 -17.86 -1.88 31.86
N MET A 27 -16.61 -2.03 32.31
CA MET A 27 -16.09 -3.32 32.77
C MET A 27 -16.77 -3.79 34.05
N LYS A 28 -17.09 -5.07 34.13
CA LYS A 28 -17.74 -5.77 35.27
C LYS A 28 -16.73 -6.59 36.04
N ASP A 29 -17.11 -7.13 37.20
CA ASP A 29 -16.24 -7.93 38.08
C ASP A 29 -15.55 -9.08 37.34
N GLY A 30 -16.28 -9.83 36.53
CA GLY A 30 -15.73 -10.95 35.77
C GLY A 30 -14.84 -10.60 34.59
N ASP A 31 -14.68 -9.30 34.26
CA ASP A 31 -13.88 -8.87 33.10
C ASP A 31 -12.41 -8.63 33.46
N PHE A 32 -12.11 -8.43 34.76
CA PHE A 32 -10.74 -8.11 35.20
C PHE A 32 -9.74 -9.26 35.08
N GLU A 33 -10.21 -10.46 34.78
CA GLU A 33 -9.35 -11.64 34.58
C GLU A 33 -9.26 -12.05 33.12
N LYS A 34 -9.99 -11.36 32.23
CA LYS A 34 -9.99 -11.59 30.79
C LYS A 34 -8.93 -10.72 30.11
N PRO A 35 -8.42 -11.12 28.93
CA PRO A 35 -7.54 -10.26 28.15
C PRO A 35 -8.30 -9.03 27.64
N ILE A 36 -7.63 -7.87 27.65
CA ILE A 36 -8.13 -6.65 27.04
C ILE A 36 -7.59 -6.58 25.61
N ILE A 37 -8.50 -6.55 24.64
CA ILE A 37 -8.20 -6.54 23.22
C ILE A 37 -8.56 -5.18 22.62
N ALA A 38 -7.58 -4.50 22.05
CA ALA A 38 -7.79 -3.24 21.36
C ALA A 38 -8.45 -3.46 20.00
N VAL A 39 -9.54 -2.78 19.73
CA VAL A 39 -10.12 -2.68 18.38
C VAL A 39 -9.66 -1.35 17.81
N VAL A 40 -8.63 -1.43 16.95
CA VAL A 40 -8.01 -0.27 16.30
C VAL A 40 -8.78 0.01 15.02
N ASN A 41 -9.72 0.95 15.07
CA ASN A 41 -10.53 1.36 13.92
C ASN A 41 -9.92 2.62 13.25
N SER A 42 -10.32 2.90 12.03
CA SER A 42 -9.90 4.06 11.26
C SER A 42 -11.07 4.76 10.55
N PHE A 43 -12.25 4.67 11.13
CA PHE A 43 -13.44 5.34 10.61
C PHE A 43 -13.23 6.84 10.46
N THR A 44 -13.62 7.38 9.31
CA THR A 44 -13.75 8.81 9.04
C THR A 44 -14.75 9.04 7.91
N GLN A 45 -15.34 10.24 7.87
CA GLN A 45 -16.21 10.66 6.76
C GLN A 45 -15.43 11.30 5.60
N PHE A 46 -14.12 11.49 5.73
CA PHE A 46 -13.25 12.10 4.71
C PHE A 46 -12.73 11.11 3.68
N VAL A 47 -12.85 9.80 3.90
CA VAL A 47 -12.20 8.77 3.08
C VAL A 47 -13.24 7.76 2.59
N PRO A 48 -13.47 7.61 1.27
CA PRO A 48 -14.45 6.64 0.72
C PRO A 48 -14.23 5.21 1.23
N GLY A 49 -12.97 4.82 1.40
CA GLY A 49 -12.59 3.52 1.95
C GLY A 49 -12.91 3.32 3.44
N HIS A 50 -13.30 4.37 4.16
CA HIS A 50 -13.47 4.37 5.61
C HIS A 50 -14.85 4.82 6.10
N VAL A 51 -15.68 5.41 5.25
CA VAL A 51 -17.02 5.92 5.66
C VAL A 51 -17.92 4.84 6.23
N HIS A 52 -17.76 3.59 5.79
CA HIS A 52 -18.55 2.44 6.21
C HIS A 52 -17.99 1.71 7.45
N LEU A 53 -16.81 2.10 7.96
CA LEU A 53 -16.16 1.42 9.09
C LEU A 53 -16.75 1.78 10.46
N LYS A 54 -17.63 2.77 10.54
CA LYS A 54 -18.14 3.33 11.81
C LYS A 54 -18.63 2.27 12.79
N ASP A 55 -19.48 1.36 12.33
CA ASP A 55 -20.12 0.37 13.20
C ASP A 55 -19.41 -0.99 13.14
N LEU A 56 -18.40 -1.15 12.30
CA LEU A 56 -17.68 -2.42 12.13
C LEU A 56 -16.76 -2.71 13.32
N GLY A 57 -16.21 -1.68 13.97
CA GLY A 57 -15.47 -1.86 15.22
C GLY A 57 -16.36 -2.45 16.31
N GLN A 58 -17.61 -1.99 16.44
CA GLN A 58 -18.57 -2.54 17.41
C GLN A 58 -19.04 -3.96 17.02
N LEU A 59 -19.04 -4.30 15.73
CA LEU A 59 -19.31 -5.67 15.28
C LEU A 59 -18.20 -6.62 15.76
N VAL A 60 -16.94 -6.24 15.57
CA VAL A 60 -15.76 -6.99 16.05
C VAL A 60 -15.73 -7.05 17.57
N ALA A 61 -16.01 -5.93 18.25
CA ALA A 61 -16.02 -5.86 19.72
C ALA A 61 -16.99 -6.88 20.34
N ARG A 62 -18.21 -6.99 19.79
CA ARG A 62 -19.18 -8.01 20.26
C ARG A 62 -18.68 -9.44 20.09
N GLU A 63 -17.97 -9.74 18.99
CA GLU A 63 -17.43 -11.08 18.79
C GLU A 63 -16.25 -11.37 19.71
N ILE A 64 -15.41 -10.39 20.01
CA ILE A 64 -14.36 -10.50 21.04
C ILE A 64 -14.97 -10.84 22.40
N GLU A 65 -16.03 -10.12 22.79
CA GLU A 65 -16.75 -10.35 24.05
C GLU A 65 -17.41 -11.74 24.09
N ASN A 66 -18.06 -12.16 23.00
CA ASN A 66 -18.63 -13.50 22.84
C ASN A 66 -17.57 -14.61 22.97
N ALA A 67 -16.37 -14.36 22.45
CA ALA A 67 -15.23 -15.29 22.55
C ALA A 67 -14.53 -15.27 23.92
N GLY A 68 -14.90 -14.33 24.83
CA GLY A 68 -14.42 -14.26 26.20
C GLY A 68 -13.27 -13.29 26.44
N GLY A 69 -13.04 -12.34 25.54
CA GLY A 69 -12.16 -11.18 25.73
C GLY A 69 -12.93 -9.95 26.26
N VAL A 70 -12.22 -8.86 26.48
CA VAL A 70 -12.77 -7.52 26.75
C VAL A 70 -12.35 -6.61 25.61
N ALA A 71 -13.29 -6.15 24.80
CA ALA A 71 -12.99 -5.27 23.68
C ALA A 71 -12.92 -3.79 24.13
N LYS A 72 -11.93 -3.05 23.63
CA LYS A 72 -11.81 -1.60 23.78
C LYS A 72 -11.49 -0.97 22.44
N GLU A 73 -12.45 -0.25 21.88
CA GLU A 73 -12.32 0.40 20.57
C GLU A 73 -11.77 1.82 20.70
N PHE A 74 -10.91 2.18 19.76
CA PHE A 74 -10.52 3.56 19.49
C PHE A 74 -10.27 3.76 18.00
N ASN A 75 -10.26 5.03 17.54
CA ASN A 75 -9.95 5.38 16.16
C ASN A 75 -8.58 6.05 16.05
N THR A 76 -7.83 5.68 15.01
CA THR A 76 -6.74 6.50 14.51
C THR A 76 -7.23 7.40 13.37
N ILE A 77 -6.37 8.33 12.91
CA ILE A 77 -6.67 9.19 11.76
C ILE A 77 -6.61 8.40 10.45
N ALA A 78 -7.27 8.93 9.42
CA ALA A 78 -7.10 8.48 8.04
C ALA A 78 -7.10 9.70 7.12
N VAL A 79 -6.09 9.77 6.22
CA VAL A 79 -5.97 10.78 5.16
C VAL A 79 -6.27 10.10 3.84
N ASP A 80 -7.08 10.73 2.98
CA ASP A 80 -7.38 10.23 1.64
C ASP A 80 -6.36 10.74 0.63
N ASP A 81 -5.63 9.84 0.01
CA ASP A 81 -4.62 10.18 -0.99
C ASP A 81 -5.28 10.70 -2.27
N GLY A 82 -6.43 10.14 -2.67
CA GLY A 82 -7.14 10.55 -3.89
C GLY A 82 -7.69 11.99 -3.80
N ILE A 83 -8.33 12.33 -2.68
CA ILE A 83 -8.85 13.68 -2.43
C ILE A 83 -7.71 14.70 -2.24
N ALA A 84 -6.60 14.28 -1.65
CA ALA A 84 -5.42 15.12 -1.43
C ALA A 84 -4.53 15.27 -2.67
N MET A 85 -4.77 14.49 -3.72
CA MET A 85 -3.95 14.46 -4.94
C MET A 85 -3.94 15.80 -5.67
N GLY A 86 -2.73 16.25 -6.08
CA GLY A 86 -2.58 17.45 -6.92
C GLY A 86 -2.60 18.80 -6.17
N HIS A 87 -2.57 18.78 -4.84
CA HIS A 87 -2.45 20.01 -4.03
C HIS A 87 -1.69 19.75 -2.72
N ASP A 88 -1.36 20.80 -1.96
CA ASP A 88 -0.57 20.75 -0.73
C ASP A 88 -1.09 19.75 0.35
N GLY A 89 -2.33 19.32 0.26
CA GLY A 89 -2.90 18.27 1.13
C GLY A 89 -2.15 16.95 1.04
N MET A 90 -1.58 16.65 -0.14
CA MET A 90 -0.85 15.40 -0.37
C MET A 90 0.45 15.29 0.42
N LEU A 91 1.01 16.40 0.87
CA LEU A 91 2.19 16.44 1.75
C LEU A 91 1.93 15.76 3.11
N TYR A 92 0.67 15.67 3.53
CA TYR A 92 0.29 15.07 4.81
C TYR A 92 0.02 13.56 4.72
N SER A 93 -0.09 13.01 3.51
CA SER A 93 -0.41 11.60 3.30
C SER A 93 0.64 10.67 3.91
N LEU A 94 1.87 10.64 3.41
CA LEU A 94 2.91 9.73 3.91
C LEU A 94 3.26 9.98 5.40
N PRO A 95 3.42 11.23 5.87
CA PRO A 95 3.65 11.49 7.29
C PRO A 95 2.55 10.96 8.22
N SER A 96 1.31 10.83 7.74
CA SER A 96 0.21 10.26 8.52
C SER A 96 0.45 8.79 8.90
N ARG A 97 1.21 8.03 8.11
CA ARG A 97 1.58 6.64 8.40
C ARG A 97 2.28 6.52 9.76
N ASP A 98 3.25 7.38 10.03
CA ASP A 98 4.00 7.36 11.29
C ASP A 98 3.12 7.82 12.46
N ILE A 99 2.25 8.83 12.24
CA ILE A 99 1.30 9.30 13.27
C ILE A 99 0.28 8.20 13.60
N ILE A 100 -0.18 7.45 12.61
CA ILE A 100 -1.06 6.30 12.82
C ILE A 100 -0.36 5.25 13.67
N ALA A 101 0.88 4.88 13.32
CA ALA A 101 1.67 3.93 14.09
C ALA A 101 1.87 4.40 15.54
N ASP A 102 2.26 5.65 15.75
CA ASP A 102 2.42 6.25 17.07
C ASP A 102 1.11 6.24 17.86
N SER A 103 -0.01 6.64 17.25
CA SER A 103 -1.31 6.70 17.95
C SER A 103 -1.75 5.32 18.45
N VAL A 104 -1.50 4.26 17.66
CA VAL A 104 -1.80 2.89 18.05
C VAL A 104 -0.88 2.44 19.18
N GLU A 105 0.43 2.69 19.04
CA GLU A 105 1.42 2.38 20.07
C GLU A 105 1.10 3.05 21.40
N TYR A 106 0.79 4.36 21.40
CA TYR A 106 0.41 5.12 22.59
C TYR A 106 -0.82 4.52 23.27
N MET A 107 -1.88 4.24 22.54
CA MET A 107 -3.10 3.71 23.11
C MET A 107 -2.91 2.32 23.69
N VAL A 108 -2.24 1.43 22.95
CA VAL A 108 -2.03 0.04 23.35
C VAL A 108 -1.07 -0.06 24.53
N ASN A 109 0.04 0.69 24.53
CA ASN A 109 1.03 0.66 25.61
C ASN A 109 0.53 1.36 26.86
N ALA A 110 -0.11 2.54 26.75
CA ALA A 110 -0.61 3.28 27.92
C ALA A 110 -1.72 2.50 28.66
N HIS A 111 -2.53 1.72 27.95
CA HIS A 111 -3.63 0.94 28.54
C HIS A 111 -3.31 -0.55 28.68
N CYS A 112 -2.08 -0.96 28.31
CA CYS A 112 -1.57 -2.32 28.43
C CYS A 112 -2.51 -3.36 27.78
N ALA A 113 -3.01 -3.10 26.55
CA ALA A 113 -3.82 -4.08 25.85
C ALA A 113 -2.99 -5.34 25.52
N ASP A 114 -3.63 -6.51 25.54
CA ASP A 114 -2.99 -7.81 25.37
C ASP A 114 -2.86 -8.22 23.90
N ALA A 115 -3.78 -7.77 23.07
CA ALA A 115 -3.85 -8.06 21.65
C ALA A 115 -4.61 -6.94 20.92
N MET A 116 -4.66 -7.01 19.59
CA MET A 116 -5.42 -6.02 18.81
C MET A 116 -6.03 -6.59 17.53
N VAL A 117 -7.13 -6.00 17.09
CA VAL A 117 -7.66 -6.14 15.73
C VAL A 117 -7.49 -4.81 15.02
N CYS A 118 -6.86 -4.83 13.86
CA CYS A 118 -6.64 -3.65 13.03
C CYS A 118 -7.68 -3.59 11.91
N ILE A 119 -8.56 -2.57 11.95
CA ILE A 119 -9.57 -2.29 10.92
C ILE A 119 -9.08 -1.13 10.08
N SER A 120 -8.49 -1.45 8.95
CA SER A 120 -7.88 -0.49 8.01
C SER A 120 -8.48 -0.62 6.61
N ASN A 121 -8.13 0.24 5.68
CA ASN A 121 -8.49 0.03 4.27
C ASN A 121 -7.63 0.82 3.28
N CYS A 122 -7.29 2.08 3.54
CA CYS A 122 -6.62 2.96 2.59
C CYS A 122 -5.10 3.01 2.76
N ASP A 123 -4.45 3.72 1.85
CA ASP A 123 -3.05 3.74 1.46
C ASP A 123 -2.05 3.80 2.61
N LYS A 124 -2.26 4.71 3.58
CA LYS A 124 -1.30 4.94 4.68
C LYS A 124 -1.76 4.32 5.99
N ILE A 125 -3.03 3.94 6.07
CA ILE A 125 -3.62 3.42 7.31
C ILE A 125 -3.21 1.97 7.52
N THR A 126 -3.32 1.13 6.50
CA THR A 126 -2.88 -0.27 6.57
C THR A 126 -1.39 -0.37 6.91
N PRO A 127 -0.46 0.32 6.21
CA PRO A 127 0.95 0.28 6.59
C PRO A 127 1.26 0.96 7.93
N GLY A 128 0.52 2.01 8.32
CA GLY A 128 0.69 2.63 9.65
C GLY A 128 0.32 1.67 10.79
N MET A 129 -0.79 0.95 10.66
CA MET A 129 -1.16 -0.10 11.62
C MET A 129 -0.20 -1.29 11.57
N LEU A 130 0.35 -1.64 10.40
CA LEU A 130 1.35 -2.69 10.26
C LEU A 130 2.64 -2.32 11.01
N ASN A 131 3.12 -1.08 10.85
CA ASN A 131 4.26 -0.58 11.60
C ASN A 131 4.02 -0.69 13.12
N ALA A 132 2.85 -0.28 13.60
CA ALA A 132 2.48 -0.43 15.01
C ALA A 132 2.45 -1.91 15.47
N ALA A 133 1.94 -2.81 14.63
CA ALA A 133 1.91 -4.24 14.93
C ALA A 133 3.32 -4.81 15.09
N MET A 134 4.26 -4.41 14.22
CA MET A 134 5.66 -4.82 14.31
C MET A 134 6.35 -4.27 15.57
N ARG A 135 6.10 -2.99 15.92
CA ARG A 135 6.64 -2.38 17.15
C ARG A 135 6.14 -3.07 18.42
N LEU A 136 4.83 -3.26 18.52
CA LEU A 136 4.16 -3.78 19.71
C LEU A 136 4.40 -5.26 19.92
N ASN A 137 4.52 -6.03 18.85
CA ASN A 137 4.73 -7.48 18.83
C ASN A 137 3.80 -8.25 19.79
N ILE A 138 2.50 -7.93 19.77
CA ILE A 138 1.43 -8.62 20.48
C ILE A 138 0.48 -9.28 19.47
N PRO A 139 -0.29 -10.32 19.84
CA PRO A 139 -1.19 -10.98 18.89
C PRO A 139 -2.09 -9.99 18.15
N VAL A 140 -2.16 -10.12 16.82
CA VAL A 140 -2.89 -9.18 15.95
C VAL A 140 -3.61 -9.92 14.83
N VAL A 141 -4.76 -9.39 14.42
CA VAL A 141 -5.45 -9.78 13.19
C VAL A 141 -5.82 -8.52 12.43
N PHE A 142 -5.51 -8.49 11.12
CA PHE A 142 -5.94 -7.43 10.22
C PHE A 142 -7.25 -7.82 9.53
N VAL A 143 -8.18 -6.87 9.44
CA VAL A 143 -9.38 -6.99 8.62
C VAL A 143 -9.64 -5.66 7.93
N SER A 144 -9.60 -5.68 6.58
CA SER A 144 -9.79 -4.45 5.80
C SER A 144 -11.26 -4.16 5.50
N GLY A 145 -11.57 -2.89 5.22
CA GLY A 145 -12.89 -2.47 4.77
C GLY A 145 -13.29 -3.03 3.40
N GLY A 146 -12.32 -3.42 2.59
CA GLY A 146 -12.48 -4.00 1.27
C GLY A 146 -12.49 -3.00 0.11
N PRO A 147 -12.24 -3.47 -1.13
CA PRO A 147 -12.29 -2.66 -2.33
C PRO A 147 -13.71 -2.24 -2.70
N MET A 148 -13.84 -1.09 -3.37
CA MET A 148 -15.10 -0.68 -4.01
C MET A 148 -15.34 -1.47 -5.31
N GLU A 149 -16.58 -1.44 -5.78
CA GLU A 149 -16.94 -1.93 -7.10
C GLU A 149 -16.36 -1.01 -8.20
N ALA A 150 -16.01 -1.57 -9.36
CA ALA A 150 -15.59 -0.77 -10.51
C ALA A 150 -16.75 0.04 -11.09
N GLY A 151 -16.46 1.26 -11.54
CA GLY A 151 -17.44 2.16 -12.11
C GLY A 151 -17.97 1.71 -13.47
N LYS A 152 -19.16 2.16 -13.84
CA LYS A 152 -19.77 1.89 -15.15
C LYS A 152 -20.55 3.10 -15.64
N THR A 153 -20.42 3.40 -16.93
CA THR A 153 -21.23 4.42 -17.62
C THR A 153 -21.58 3.92 -19.01
N VAL A 154 -22.68 4.40 -19.56
CA VAL A 154 -23.07 4.12 -20.95
C VAL A 154 -22.17 4.82 -21.98
N LEU A 155 -21.31 5.73 -21.53
CA LEU A 155 -20.36 6.47 -22.37
C LEU A 155 -19.01 5.77 -22.52
N SER A 156 -18.80 4.62 -21.85
CA SER A 156 -17.57 3.84 -21.93
C SER A 156 -17.90 2.35 -22.10
N GLU A 157 -17.14 1.67 -22.96
CA GLU A 157 -17.20 0.22 -23.11
C GLU A 157 -16.46 -0.51 -21.98
N HIS A 158 -15.55 0.20 -21.28
CA HIS A 158 -14.76 -0.32 -20.18
C HIS A 158 -15.32 0.12 -18.83
N LYS A 159 -15.01 -0.68 -17.80
CA LYS A 159 -15.21 -0.27 -16.40
C LYS A 159 -14.34 0.95 -16.11
N LEU A 160 -14.77 1.78 -15.16
CA LEU A 160 -14.10 3.01 -14.79
C LEU A 160 -13.49 2.92 -13.39
N ASP A 161 -12.45 3.73 -13.19
CA ASP A 161 -11.87 4.00 -11.88
C ASP A 161 -11.54 5.50 -11.73
N LEU A 162 -10.90 5.88 -10.62
CA LEU A 162 -10.50 7.26 -10.34
C LEU A 162 -9.64 7.87 -11.47
N VAL A 163 -8.74 7.07 -12.05
CA VAL A 163 -7.80 7.56 -13.09
C VAL A 163 -8.57 7.94 -14.36
N ASP A 164 -9.61 7.20 -14.71
CA ASP A 164 -10.43 7.52 -15.88
C ASP A 164 -11.14 8.88 -15.72
N ALA A 165 -11.62 9.19 -14.52
CA ALA A 165 -12.20 10.51 -14.23
C ALA A 165 -11.17 11.64 -14.34
N MET A 166 -9.90 11.39 -13.94
CA MET A 166 -8.83 12.38 -14.06
C MET A 166 -8.38 12.56 -15.52
N VAL A 167 -8.26 11.47 -16.28
CA VAL A 167 -7.84 11.50 -17.68
C VAL A 167 -8.89 12.23 -18.54
N ILE A 168 -10.19 11.92 -18.34
CA ILE A 168 -11.24 12.60 -19.12
C ILE A 168 -11.33 14.10 -18.78
N ALA A 169 -11.11 14.49 -17.53
CA ALA A 169 -11.06 15.89 -17.12
C ALA A 169 -9.89 16.66 -17.74
N ALA A 170 -8.80 15.98 -18.10
CA ALA A 170 -7.64 16.55 -18.79
C ALA A 170 -7.80 16.58 -20.32
N ASP A 171 -8.79 15.91 -20.88
CA ASP A 171 -9.06 15.86 -22.32
C ASP A 171 -9.82 17.12 -22.76
N SER A 172 -9.13 18.06 -23.41
CA SER A 172 -9.73 19.29 -23.92
C SER A 172 -10.81 19.10 -24.99
N SER A 173 -10.95 17.88 -25.54
CA SER A 173 -11.99 17.54 -26.51
C SER A 173 -13.29 17.03 -25.85
N ALA A 174 -13.25 16.70 -24.55
CA ALA A 174 -14.41 16.26 -23.79
C ALA A 174 -15.24 17.47 -23.35
N ASP A 175 -16.55 17.40 -23.50
CA ASP A 175 -17.47 18.39 -22.95
C ASP A 175 -17.73 18.16 -21.45
N ASP A 176 -18.23 19.20 -20.77
CA ASP A 176 -18.50 19.14 -19.34
C ASP A 176 -19.50 18.03 -18.96
N ALA A 177 -20.45 17.69 -19.84
CA ALA A 177 -21.44 16.65 -19.59
C ALA A 177 -20.80 15.25 -19.57
N LYS A 178 -19.80 15.02 -20.44
CA LYS A 178 -19.04 13.78 -20.43
C LYS A 178 -18.15 13.67 -19.19
N VAL A 179 -17.48 14.75 -18.81
CA VAL A 179 -16.68 14.81 -17.58
C VAL A 179 -17.55 14.50 -16.37
N GLU A 180 -18.71 15.15 -16.22
CA GLU A 180 -19.67 14.92 -15.12
C GLU A 180 -20.18 13.47 -15.08
N ALA A 181 -20.41 12.84 -16.23
CA ALA A 181 -20.86 11.45 -16.30
C ALA A 181 -19.78 10.47 -15.78
N TYR A 182 -18.50 10.71 -16.09
CA TYR A 182 -17.39 9.93 -15.57
C TYR A 182 -17.22 10.16 -14.07
N GLU A 183 -17.22 11.41 -13.60
CA GLU A 183 -17.13 11.78 -12.19
C GLU A 183 -18.18 11.05 -11.34
N ARG A 184 -19.44 11.03 -11.79
CA ARG A 184 -20.55 10.35 -11.11
C ARG A 184 -20.47 8.83 -11.11
N SER A 185 -19.66 8.26 -12.01
CA SER A 185 -19.63 6.80 -12.26
C SER A 185 -18.36 6.12 -11.80
N ALA A 186 -17.24 6.82 -11.70
CA ALA A 186 -15.92 6.24 -11.49
C ALA A 186 -15.74 5.56 -10.13
N CYS A 187 -16.35 6.11 -9.07
CA CYS A 187 -16.25 5.62 -7.69
C CYS A 187 -17.64 5.37 -7.10
N PRO A 188 -18.33 4.28 -7.48
CA PRO A 188 -19.78 4.13 -7.20
C PRO A 188 -20.11 3.70 -5.77
N THR A 189 -19.17 3.09 -5.03
CA THR A 189 -19.47 2.52 -3.72
C THR A 189 -18.47 2.95 -2.64
N CYS A 190 -18.78 2.65 -1.38
CA CYS A 190 -17.76 2.65 -0.34
C CYS A 190 -16.71 1.57 -0.63
N GLY A 191 -15.53 1.71 -0.05
CA GLY A 191 -14.40 0.82 -0.23
C GLY A 191 -13.14 1.57 -0.64
N SER A 192 -12.01 0.88 -0.64
CA SER A 192 -10.76 1.34 -1.25
C SER A 192 -10.89 1.36 -2.79
N CYS A 193 -9.85 1.74 -3.51
CA CYS A 193 -9.89 1.78 -4.98
C CYS A 193 -10.39 0.47 -5.61
N SER A 194 -11.01 0.54 -6.79
CA SER A 194 -11.46 -0.66 -7.53
C SER A 194 -10.32 -1.39 -8.26
N GLY A 195 -9.18 -0.74 -8.50
CA GLY A 195 -7.98 -1.32 -9.14
C GLY A 195 -6.89 -1.69 -8.13
N MET A 196 -5.74 -2.17 -8.65
CA MET A 196 -4.57 -2.52 -7.86
C MET A 196 -3.70 -1.29 -7.59
N PHE A 197 -4.26 -0.36 -6.82
CA PHE A 197 -3.56 0.80 -6.28
C PHE A 197 -2.96 0.47 -4.92
N THR A 198 -2.33 1.44 -4.25
CA THR A 198 -1.61 1.21 -3.00
C THR A 198 -2.48 0.60 -1.90
N ALA A 199 -3.72 1.08 -1.74
CA ALA A 199 -4.67 0.59 -0.74
C ALA A 199 -4.91 -0.92 -0.87
N ASN A 200 -5.31 -1.37 -2.06
CA ASN A 200 -5.57 -2.78 -2.32
C ASN A 200 -4.30 -3.63 -2.30
N SER A 201 -3.19 -3.11 -2.82
CA SER A 201 -1.90 -3.78 -2.72
C SER A 201 -1.56 -4.06 -1.26
N MET A 202 -1.62 -3.07 -0.36
CA MET A 202 -1.34 -3.27 1.06
C MET A 202 -2.32 -4.23 1.74
N ASN A 203 -3.62 -4.20 1.39
CA ASN A 203 -4.60 -5.14 1.92
C ASN A 203 -4.34 -6.58 1.45
N CYS A 204 -3.86 -6.78 0.23
CA CYS A 204 -3.39 -8.07 -0.28
C CYS A 204 -2.10 -8.52 0.43
N LEU A 205 -1.16 -7.59 0.68
CA LEU A 205 0.10 -7.89 1.36
C LEU A 205 -0.10 -8.33 2.81
N THR A 206 -1.08 -7.78 3.55
CA THR A 206 -1.39 -8.30 4.91
C THR A 206 -1.88 -9.74 4.88
N GLU A 207 -2.53 -10.19 3.79
CA GLU A 207 -2.93 -11.58 3.58
C GLU A 207 -1.71 -12.47 3.28
N ALA A 208 -0.80 -12.02 2.41
CA ALA A 208 0.44 -12.74 2.09
C ALA A 208 1.43 -12.80 3.26
N LEU A 209 1.48 -11.75 4.10
CA LEU A 209 2.23 -11.75 5.37
C LEU A 209 1.64 -12.72 6.41
N GLY A 210 0.49 -13.32 6.16
CA GLY A 210 -0.18 -14.22 7.08
C GLY A 210 -0.96 -13.53 8.22
N LEU A 211 -1.15 -12.20 8.19
CA LEU A 211 -1.75 -11.40 9.27
C LEU A 211 -3.26 -11.17 9.11
N SER A 212 -3.87 -11.58 7.98
CA SER A 212 -5.30 -11.42 7.70
C SER A 212 -5.92 -12.69 7.11
N LEU A 213 -7.24 -12.72 7.04
CA LEU A 213 -8.03 -13.88 6.62
C LEU A 213 -8.10 -14.00 5.08
N PRO A 214 -8.30 -15.21 4.52
CA PRO A 214 -8.46 -15.44 3.09
C PRO A 214 -9.58 -14.60 2.47
N GLY A 215 -9.26 -13.86 1.41
CA GLY A 215 -10.15 -12.94 0.72
C GLY A 215 -10.19 -11.53 1.31
N ASN A 216 -9.38 -11.23 2.32
CA ASN A 216 -9.30 -9.91 2.93
C ASN A 216 -8.98 -8.81 1.92
N GLY A 217 -8.01 -9.04 1.03
CA GLY A 217 -7.55 -8.05 0.05
C GLY A 217 -8.48 -7.89 -1.15
N SER A 218 -9.35 -8.85 -1.47
CA SER A 218 -10.08 -8.86 -2.74
C SER A 218 -11.60 -8.84 -2.66
N LEU A 219 -12.21 -9.27 -1.55
CA LEU A 219 -13.67 -9.29 -1.37
C LEU A 219 -14.22 -7.87 -1.25
N LEU A 220 -15.25 -7.54 -2.01
CA LEU A 220 -15.84 -6.19 -2.08
C LEU A 220 -16.38 -5.69 -0.73
N ALA A 221 -16.26 -4.39 -0.47
CA ALA A 221 -16.76 -3.73 0.75
C ALA A 221 -18.29 -3.87 0.91
N THR A 222 -19.02 -3.81 -0.19
CA THR A 222 -20.49 -3.88 -0.25
C THR A 222 -21.04 -5.30 -0.10
N HIS A 223 -20.22 -6.34 -0.31
CA HIS A 223 -20.71 -7.72 -0.33
C HIS A 223 -20.94 -8.28 1.08
N ALA A 224 -22.09 -8.94 1.28
CA ALA A 224 -22.52 -9.50 2.57
C ALA A 224 -21.54 -10.51 3.17
N ASP A 225 -20.83 -11.28 2.35
CA ASP A 225 -19.84 -12.26 2.82
C ASP A 225 -18.66 -11.61 3.56
N ARG A 226 -18.34 -10.33 3.29
CA ARG A 226 -17.28 -9.63 4.03
C ARG A 226 -17.57 -9.52 5.52
N LYS A 227 -18.84 -9.48 5.92
CA LYS A 227 -19.22 -9.48 7.33
C LYS A 227 -18.62 -10.67 8.09
N ALA A 228 -18.51 -11.84 7.44
CA ALA A 228 -17.93 -13.03 8.06
C ALA A 228 -16.45 -12.81 8.42
N LEU A 229 -15.67 -12.07 7.63
CA LEU A 229 -14.27 -11.76 7.93
C LEU A 229 -14.14 -10.95 9.23
N PHE A 230 -15.00 -9.96 9.46
CA PHE A 230 -15.01 -9.17 10.70
C PHE A 230 -15.36 -10.01 11.92
N LEU A 231 -16.36 -10.89 11.80
CA LEU A 231 -16.76 -11.79 12.88
C LEU A 231 -15.65 -12.80 13.19
N GLU A 232 -15.04 -13.35 12.16
CA GLU A 232 -13.95 -14.33 12.31
C GLU A 232 -12.69 -13.67 12.91
N ALA A 233 -12.32 -12.46 12.49
CA ALA A 233 -11.21 -11.71 13.07
C ALA A 233 -11.39 -11.47 14.59
N GLY A 234 -12.61 -11.13 15.02
CA GLY A 234 -12.94 -10.95 16.43
C GLY A 234 -12.79 -12.24 17.27
N ARG A 235 -13.18 -13.39 16.73
CA ARG A 235 -12.98 -14.69 17.41
C ARG A 235 -11.51 -15.10 17.41
N LEU A 236 -10.87 -15.00 16.26
CA LEU A 236 -9.49 -15.43 16.04
C LEU A 236 -8.50 -14.68 16.95
N VAL A 237 -8.63 -13.37 17.11
CA VAL A 237 -7.71 -12.61 17.98
C VAL A 237 -7.76 -13.08 19.43
N VAL A 238 -8.93 -13.50 19.93
CA VAL A 238 -9.06 -14.06 21.29
C VAL A 238 -8.36 -15.42 21.38
N GLU A 239 -8.48 -16.25 20.35
CA GLU A 239 -7.79 -17.54 20.26
C GLU A 239 -6.27 -17.35 20.26
N LEU A 240 -5.73 -16.47 19.37
CA LEU A 240 -4.30 -16.16 19.31
C LEU A 240 -3.78 -15.62 20.65
N THR A 241 -4.57 -14.77 21.32
CA THR A 241 -4.24 -14.26 22.64
C THR A 241 -4.09 -15.39 23.66
N ARG A 242 -5.00 -16.37 23.67
CA ARG A 242 -4.90 -17.54 24.55
C ARG A 242 -3.69 -18.40 24.23
N ARG A 243 -3.43 -18.66 22.97
CA ARG A 243 -2.25 -19.43 22.54
C ARG A 243 -0.96 -18.79 23.05
N TYR A 244 -0.81 -17.49 22.90
CA TYR A 244 0.38 -16.79 23.38
C TYR A 244 0.48 -16.81 24.92
N TYR A 245 -0.55 -16.32 25.62
CA TYR A 245 -0.47 -16.10 27.07
C TYR A 245 -0.70 -17.36 27.92
N LEU A 246 -1.47 -18.33 27.44
CA LEU A 246 -1.83 -19.54 28.23
C LEU A 246 -1.12 -20.81 27.75
N GLU A 247 -0.66 -20.85 26.50
CA GLU A 247 -0.01 -22.01 25.89
C GLU A 247 1.46 -21.77 25.54
N ASP A 248 1.97 -20.54 25.78
CA ASP A 248 3.35 -20.13 25.50
C ASP A 248 3.74 -20.27 24.02
N ASP A 249 2.77 -20.07 23.12
CA ASP A 249 2.95 -20.18 21.67
C ASP A 249 3.29 -18.81 21.06
N ASP A 250 4.55 -18.52 20.90
CA ASP A 250 5.05 -17.28 20.33
C ASP A 250 4.94 -17.21 18.80
N ARG A 251 4.63 -18.33 18.12
CA ARG A 251 4.42 -18.36 16.66
C ARG A 251 3.28 -17.49 16.20
N VAL A 252 2.37 -17.11 17.09
CA VAL A 252 1.23 -16.22 16.81
C VAL A 252 1.58 -14.73 16.87
N LEU A 253 2.77 -14.38 17.31
CA LEU A 253 3.23 -13.00 17.36
C LEU A 253 3.51 -12.45 15.95
N PRO A 254 3.18 -11.18 15.69
CA PRO A 254 3.31 -10.61 14.34
C PRO A 254 4.72 -10.68 13.75
N ARG A 255 5.80 -10.56 14.55
CA ARG A 255 7.18 -10.70 14.05
C ARG A 255 7.54 -12.14 13.69
N ASN A 256 6.86 -13.15 14.27
CA ASN A 256 7.05 -14.55 13.92
C ASN A 256 6.17 -14.98 12.74
N VAL A 257 4.96 -14.43 12.63
CA VAL A 257 4.06 -14.61 11.48
C VAL A 257 4.65 -13.90 10.26
N ALA A 258 4.88 -12.60 10.34
CA ALA A 258 5.53 -11.80 9.31
C ALA A 258 7.06 -11.91 9.44
N SER A 259 7.58 -13.12 9.32
CA SER A 259 9.02 -13.43 9.28
C SER A 259 9.67 -12.87 8.02
N ARG A 260 11.02 -12.90 7.93
CA ARG A 260 11.72 -12.51 6.71
C ARG A 260 11.18 -13.24 5.47
N ALA A 261 10.99 -14.55 5.55
CA ALA A 261 10.41 -15.33 4.46
C ALA A 261 8.99 -14.88 4.08
N ALA A 262 8.17 -14.47 5.06
CA ALA A 262 6.84 -13.91 4.80
C ALA A 262 6.93 -12.53 4.12
N PHE A 263 7.93 -11.69 4.44
CA PHE A 263 8.19 -10.45 3.69
C PHE A 263 8.62 -10.73 2.25
N GLU A 264 9.42 -11.75 2.00
CA GLU A 264 9.78 -12.19 0.64
C GLU A 264 8.54 -12.71 -0.11
N ASN A 265 7.66 -13.47 0.54
CA ASN A 265 6.37 -13.89 -0.03
C ASN A 265 5.46 -12.70 -0.37
N ALA A 266 5.36 -11.72 0.54
CA ALA A 266 4.56 -10.52 0.31
C ALA A 266 5.11 -9.70 -0.86
N MET A 267 6.43 -9.52 -0.95
CA MET A 267 7.06 -8.83 -2.07
C MET A 267 6.90 -9.61 -3.38
N SER A 268 7.02 -10.93 -3.35
CA SER A 268 6.76 -11.80 -4.51
C SER A 268 5.31 -11.69 -5.00
N LEU A 269 4.33 -11.61 -4.07
CA LEU A 269 2.93 -11.33 -4.44
C LEU A 269 2.81 -9.97 -5.13
N ASP A 270 3.42 -8.91 -4.57
CA ASP A 270 3.32 -7.55 -5.12
C ASP A 270 3.91 -7.46 -6.53
N ILE A 271 5.05 -8.10 -6.75
CA ILE A 271 5.71 -8.23 -8.04
C ILE A 271 4.83 -9.02 -9.02
N ALA A 272 4.27 -10.16 -8.59
CA ALA A 272 3.44 -11.04 -9.42
C ALA A 272 2.11 -10.39 -9.83
N MET A 273 1.52 -9.56 -9.00
CA MET A 273 0.27 -8.87 -9.31
C MET A 273 0.46 -7.49 -9.95
N GLY A 274 1.73 -7.02 -10.12
CA GLY A 274 2.02 -5.69 -10.63
C GLY A 274 1.42 -4.60 -9.75
N GLY A 275 1.69 -4.69 -8.44
CA GLY A 275 1.15 -3.80 -7.43
C GLY A 275 1.68 -2.37 -7.50
N SER A 276 1.52 -1.62 -6.44
CA SER A 276 1.96 -0.23 -6.35
C SER A 276 3.43 -0.13 -5.96
N THR A 277 4.18 0.80 -6.57
CA THR A 277 5.56 1.11 -6.12
C THR A 277 5.61 1.59 -4.66
N ASN A 278 4.51 2.17 -4.16
CA ASN A 278 4.41 2.60 -2.75
C ASN A 278 4.48 1.44 -1.76
N THR A 279 4.12 0.23 -2.15
CA THR A 279 4.22 -0.96 -1.30
C THR A 279 5.66 -1.29 -0.94
N ILE A 280 6.60 -1.07 -1.85
CA ILE A 280 8.04 -1.18 -1.57
C ILE A 280 8.41 -0.30 -0.38
N LEU A 281 8.03 0.99 -0.44
CA LEU A 281 8.27 1.94 0.65
C LEU A 281 7.67 1.47 1.98
N HIS A 282 6.47 0.87 1.92
CA HIS A 282 5.75 0.43 3.12
C HIS A 282 6.26 -0.89 3.69
N LEU A 283 6.70 -1.82 2.85
CA LEU A 283 7.33 -3.06 3.31
C LEU A 283 8.70 -2.79 3.93
N LEU A 284 9.52 -1.93 3.32
CA LEU A 284 10.80 -1.50 3.91
C LEU A 284 10.59 -0.86 5.28
N ALA A 285 9.56 0.00 5.42
CA ALA A 285 9.19 0.60 6.69
C ALA A 285 8.79 -0.44 7.74
N ALA A 286 7.92 -1.38 7.37
CA ALA A 286 7.46 -2.43 8.27
C ALA A 286 8.59 -3.41 8.64
N ALA A 287 9.50 -3.71 7.72
CA ALA A 287 10.68 -4.52 7.97
C ALA A 287 11.62 -3.86 8.99
N GLN A 288 11.86 -2.54 8.87
CA GLN A 288 12.63 -1.79 9.85
C GLN A 288 11.97 -1.84 11.24
N GLU A 289 10.64 -1.66 11.35
CA GLU A 289 9.92 -1.77 12.61
C GLU A 289 9.90 -3.19 13.19
N ALA A 290 10.02 -4.21 12.33
CA ALA A 290 10.16 -5.61 12.72
C ALA A 290 11.63 -5.99 13.06
N GLU A 291 12.59 -5.07 12.91
CA GLU A 291 14.04 -5.31 13.07
C GLU A 291 14.58 -6.38 12.08
N LEU A 292 14.03 -6.40 10.87
CA LEU A 292 14.44 -7.31 9.80
C LEU A 292 15.38 -6.61 8.82
N ASP A 293 16.43 -7.32 8.43
CA ASP A 293 17.32 -6.90 7.34
C ASP A 293 16.67 -7.27 5.99
N PHE A 294 15.83 -6.37 5.47
CA PHE A 294 15.13 -6.47 4.19
C PHE A 294 15.33 -5.18 3.41
N THR A 295 15.93 -5.26 2.23
CA THR A 295 16.51 -4.12 1.51
C THR A 295 16.05 -4.01 0.06
N MET A 296 16.38 -2.89 -0.60
CA MET A 296 16.16 -2.71 -2.05
C MET A 296 16.85 -3.79 -2.89
N ALA A 297 18.00 -4.31 -2.44
CA ALA A 297 18.71 -5.39 -3.13
C ALA A 297 17.95 -6.73 -3.09
N ASP A 298 17.28 -7.02 -1.97
CA ASP A 298 16.42 -8.21 -1.86
C ASP A 298 15.22 -8.09 -2.82
N ILE A 299 14.62 -6.90 -2.89
CA ILE A 299 13.50 -6.61 -3.80
C ILE A 299 13.93 -6.76 -5.26
N ASP A 300 15.11 -6.25 -5.64
CA ASP A 300 15.66 -6.43 -6.99
C ASP A 300 15.85 -7.92 -7.30
N ALA A 301 16.44 -8.69 -6.37
CA ALA A 301 16.66 -10.13 -6.54
C ALA A 301 15.34 -10.88 -6.77
N LEU A 302 14.29 -10.57 -6.01
CA LEU A 302 12.95 -11.15 -6.20
C LEU A 302 12.35 -10.74 -7.55
N SER A 303 12.44 -9.47 -7.93
CA SER A 303 11.83 -8.94 -9.15
C SER A 303 12.41 -9.52 -10.44
N ARG A 304 13.64 -10.04 -10.41
CA ARG A 304 14.28 -10.73 -11.55
C ARG A 304 13.75 -12.16 -11.76
N ASN A 305 13.20 -12.77 -10.71
CA ASN A 305 12.85 -14.19 -10.73
C ASN A 305 11.33 -14.43 -10.68
N VAL A 306 10.57 -13.53 -10.07
CA VAL A 306 9.13 -13.67 -9.90
C VAL A 306 8.40 -13.20 -11.16
N PRO A 307 7.62 -14.06 -11.83
CA PRO A 307 6.86 -13.68 -13.03
C PRO A 307 5.66 -12.80 -12.69
N GLN A 308 5.23 -11.96 -13.64
CA GLN A 308 3.98 -11.22 -13.53
C GLN A 308 2.80 -12.14 -13.88
N LEU A 309 2.04 -12.57 -12.88
CA LEU A 309 0.94 -13.52 -13.03
C LEU A 309 -0.43 -12.86 -13.14
N CYS A 310 -0.56 -11.63 -12.67
CA CYS A 310 -1.82 -10.89 -12.66
C CYS A 310 -1.62 -9.48 -13.21
N LYS A 311 -2.60 -9.00 -14.00
CA LYS A 311 -2.59 -7.64 -14.52
C LYS A 311 -3.97 -7.02 -14.32
N VAL A 312 -4.02 -5.92 -13.57
CA VAL A 312 -5.24 -5.28 -13.07
C VAL A 312 -5.18 -3.78 -13.34
N ALA A 313 -6.31 -3.10 -13.39
CA ALA A 313 -6.36 -1.64 -13.50
C ALA A 313 -5.42 -0.97 -12.48
N PRO A 314 -4.65 0.02 -12.85
CA PRO A 314 -4.65 0.77 -14.11
C PRO A 314 -3.76 0.18 -15.21
N SER A 315 -3.06 -0.94 -14.97
CA SER A 315 -2.16 -1.57 -15.96
C SER A 315 -2.90 -2.26 -17.10
N THR A 316 -4.21 -2.46 -16.95
CA THR A 316 -5.14 -2.92 -17.99
C THR A 316 -6.54 -2.40 -17.70
N PRO A 317 -7.37 -2.08 -18.72
CA PRO A 317 -8.77 -1.73 -18.50
C PRO A 317 -9.70 -2.97 -18.33
N LEU A 318 -9.17 -4.18 -18.49
CA LEU A 318 -9.99 -5.42 -18.56
C LEU A 318 -10.41 -5.92 -17.17
N TYR A 319 -9.52 -5.84 -16.19
CA TYR A 319 -9.70 -6.46 -14.87
C TYR A 319 -9.58 -5.46 -13.74
N HIS A 320 -10.45 -5.63 -12.73
CA HIS A 320 -10.47 -4.88 -11.47
C HIS A 320 -10.41 -5.85 -10.28
N MET A 321 -10.44 -5.35 -9.04
CA MET A 321 -10.33 -6.21 -7.85
C MET A 321 -11.44 -7.26 -7.75
N GLU A 322 -12.64 -6.96 -8.25
CA GLU A 322 -13.76 -7.90 -8.34
C GLU A 322 -13.45 -9.11 -9.24
N ASP A 323 -12.63 -8.91 -10.28
CA ASP A 323 -12.19 -9.98 -11.19
C ASP A 323 -11.06 -10.82 -10.55
N VAL A 324 -10.13 -10.17 -9.82
CA VAL A 324 -9.12 -10.86 -9.01
C VAL A 324 -9.79 -11.75 -7.97
N HIS A 325 -10.83 -11.24 -7.30
CA HIS A 325 -11.60 -12.02 -6.33
C HIS A 325 -12.23 -13.26 -6.98
N ARG A 326 -12.91 -13.08 -8.12
CA ARG A 326 -13.51 -14.19 -8.90
C ARG A 326 -12.49 -15.25 -9.33
N ALA A 327 -11.24 -14.83 -9.56
CA ALA A 327 -10.13 -15.70 -9.94
C ALA A 327 -9.44 -16.39 -8.74
N GLY A 328 -9.93 -16.20 -7.50
CA GLY A 328 -9.43 -16.82 -6.27
C GLY A 328 -8.58 -15.93 -5.39
N GLY A 329 -8.47 -14.63 -5.72
CA GLY A 329 -7.82 -13.64 -4.87
C GLY A 329 -6.34 -13.89 -4.64
N VAL A 330 -5.86 -13.45 -3.49
CA VAL A 330 -4.44 -13.54 -3.09
C VAL A 330 -3.94 -14.98 -3.06
N LEU A 331 -4.70 -15.89 -2.44
CA LEU A 331 -4.26 -17.29 -2.30
C LEU A 331 -4.16 -18.04 -3.62
N ALA A 332 -4.90 -17.63 -4.65
CA ALA A 332 -4.72 -18.20 -5.99
C ALA A 332 -3.40 -17.72 -6.64
N ILE A 333 -3.01 -16.44 -6.46
CA ILE A 333 -1.72 -15.93 -6.95
C ILE A 333 -0.57 -16.62 -6.18
N LEU A 334 -0.65 -16.71 -4.85
CA LEU A 334 0.33 -17.41 -4.03
C LEU A 334 0.41 -18.90 -4.38
N GLY A 335 -0.71 -19.53 -4.73
CA GLY A 335 -0.77 -20.91 -5.21
C GLY A 335 0.01 -21.11 -6.53
N GLU A 336 -0.12 -20.17 -7.48
CA GLU A 336 0.68 -20.21 -8.72
C GLU A 336 2.18 -20.00 -8.44
N LEU A 337 2.54 -19.07 -7.53
CA LEU A 337 3.92 -18.87 -7.09
C LEU A 337 4.48 -20.13 -6.39
N ALA A 338 3.70 -20.78 -5.55
CA ALA A 338 4.11 -22.03 -4.90
C ALA A 338 4.35 -23.15 -5.91
N ARG A 339 3.47 -23.31 -6.90
CA ARG A 339 3.63 -24.31 -7.97
C ARG A 339 4.88 -24.07 -8.83
N SER A 340 5.28 -22.83 -9.00
CA SER A 340 6.51 -22.45 -9.73
C SER A 340 7.77 -22.43 -8.83
N GLY A 341 7.66 -22.75 -7.53
CA GLY A 341 8.79 -22.75 -6.60
C GLY A 341 9.26 -21.37 -6.16
N GLN A 342 8.39 -20.34 -6.26
CA GLN A 342 8.69 -18.95 -5.96
C GLN A 342 8.07 -18.48 -4.63
N LEU A 343 7.72 -19.41 -3.72
CA LEU A 343 7.07 -19.11 -2.46
C LEU A 343 7.63 -19.95 -1.31
N HIS A 344 7.82 -19.34 -0.15
CA HIS A 344 8.09 -20.03 1.11
C HIS A 344 6.77 -20.50 1.72
N THR A 345 6.48 -21.78 1.61
CA THR A 345 5.18 -22.34 2.02
C THR A 345 5.07 -22.67 3.51
N ASP A 346 6.16 -22.62 4.25
CA ASP A 346 6.27 -22.95 5.68
C ASP A 346 6.06 -21.74 6.62
N CYS A 347 5.85 -20.54 6.07
CA CYS A 347 5.57 -19.34 6.86
C CYS A 347 4.27 -19.49 7.66
N HIS A 348 4.28 -19.08 8.92
CA HIS A 348 3.10 -19.10 9.79
C HIS A 348 2.03 -18.11 9.34
N THR A 349 0.78 -18.40 9.66
CA THR A 349 -0.34 -17.46 9.48
C THR A 349 -1.21 -17.40 10.75
N VAL A 350 -1.98 -16.34 10.88
CA VAL A 350 -2.93 -16.20 12.01
C VAL A 350 -4.09 -17.18 11.96
N HIS A 351 -4.42 -17.75 10.79
CA HIS A 351 -5.62 -18.58 10.57
C HIS A 351 -5.32 -20.03 10.17
N SER A 352 -4.10 -20.35 9.79
CA SER A 352 -3.65 -21.70 9.41
C SER A 352 -2.28 -21.97 10.01
N ALA A 353 -1.84 -23.22 10.06
CA ALA A 353 -0.52 -23.54 10.59
C ALA A 353 0.58 -22.91 9.74
N THR A 354 0.44 -23.00 8.41
CA THR A 354 1.34 -22.40 7.43
C THR A 354 0.57 -21.74 6.27
N ILE A 355 1.25 -20.91 5.48
CA ILE A 355 0.69 -20.36 4.24
C ILE A 355 0.44 -21.46 3.19
N GLY A 356 1.23 -22.54 3.21
CA GLY A 356 1.00 -23.72 2.38
C GLY A 356 -0.34 -24.39 2.72
N ASP A 357 -0.63 -24.62 4.00
CA ASP A 357 -1.93 -25.15 4.43
C ASP A 357 -3.10 -24.21 4.05
N ALA A 358 -2.86 -22.91 4.09
CA ALA A 358 -3.85 -21.92 3.65
C ALA A 358 -4.12 -22.03 2.14
N ILE A 359 -3.08 -22.18 1.33
CA ILE A 359 -3.20 -22.37 -0.12
C ILE A 359 -3.97 -23.65 -0.42
N ASP A 360 -3.62 -24.78 0.21
CA ASP A 360 -4.32 -26.08 0.03
C ASP A 360 -5.82 -25.97 0.35
N ALA A 361 -6.18 -25.15 1.36
CA ALA A 361 -7.56 -24.98 1.78
C ALA A 361 -8.35 -23.97 0.92
N TRP A 362 -7.70 -22.99 0.31
CA TRP A 362 -8.38 -21.82 -0.27
C TRP A 362 -8.07 -21.54 -1.73
N ASP A 363 -7.00 -22.10 -2.34
CA ASP A 363 -6.74 -21.91 -3.77
C ASP A 363 -7.80 -22.65 -4.60
N ILE A 364 -8.64 -21.88 -5.29
CA ILE A 364 -9.77 -22.39 -6.08
C ILE A 364 -9.36 -23.30 -7.26
N ALA A 365 -8.08 -23.28 -7.64
CA ALA A 365 -7.57 -24.16 -8.70
C ALA A 365 -7.40 -25.62 -8.22
N THR A 366 -7.20 -25.83 -6.92
CA THR A 366 -6.85 -27.13 -6.36
C THR A 366 -7.76 -27.59 -5.22
N THR A 367 -8.39 -26.66 -4.49
CA THR A 367 -9.21 -26.99 -3.33
C THR A 367 -10.58 -27.53 -3.69
N ASN A 368 -11.10 -28.44 -2.84
CA ASN A 368 -12.49 -28.89 -2.84
C ASN A 368 -13.33 -28.24 -1.71
N ASN A 369 -12.79 -27.22 -1.04
CA ASN A 369 -13.47 -26.52 0.04
C ASN A 369 -14.66 -25.72 -0.49
N ALA A 370 -15.87 -26.18 -0.20
CA ALA A 370 -17.09 -25.52 -0.68
C ALA A 370 -17.25 -24.09 -0.17
N VAL A 371 -16.71 -23.77 1.02
CA VAL A 371 -16.73 -22.41 1.59
C VAL A 371 -15.84 -21.50 0.77
N ALA A 372 -14.64 -21.94 0.39
CA ALA A 372 -13.72 -21.18 -0.45
C ALA A 372 -14.33 -20.94 -1.84
N LEU A 373 -14.80 -22.00 -2.50
CA LEU A 373 -15.41 -21.91 -3.82
C LEU A 373 -16.62 -20.97 -3.85
N GLU A 374 -17.41 -20.94 -2.77
CA GLU A 374 -18.57 -20.05 -2.70
C GLU A 374 -18.18 -18.61 -2.37
N ARG A 375 -17.20 -18.40 -1.47
CA ARG A 375 -16.69 -17.05 -1.12
C ARG A 375 -16.16 -16.31 -2.35
N PHE A 376 -15.37 -16.96 -3.18
CA PHE A 376 -14.78 -16.34 -4.38
C PHE A 376 -15.78 -16.12 -5.55
N LYS A 377 -17.01 -16.59 -5.43
CA LYS A 377 -18.11 -16.19 -6.35
C LYS A 377 -18.76 -14.86 -5.98
N ALA A 378 -18.41 -14.24 -4.85
CA ALA A 378 -18.94 -12.92 -4.48
C ALA A 378 -18.61 -11.91 -5.59
N GLY A 379 -19.63 -11.21 -6.08
CA GLY A 379 -19.51 -10.31 -7.23
C GLY A 379 -20.16 -8.95 -7.00
N PRO A 380 -19.95 -7.99 -7.90
CA PRO A 380 -20.50 -6.64 -7.79
C PRO A 380 -22.02 -6.64 -8.08
N ALA A 381 -22.76 -5.77 -7.38
CA ALA A 381 -24.15 -5.50 -7.67
C ALA A 381 -24.34 -4.43 -8.77
N GLY A 382 -23.36 -3.55 -8.95
CA GLY A 382 -23.45 -2.42 -9.88
C GLY A 382 -24.41 -1.32 -9.40
N ILE A 383 -24.65 -1.22 -8.09
CA ILE A 383 -25.56 -0.25 -7.48
C ILE A 383 -24.74 0.69 -6.59
N PRO A 384 -24.75 2.01 -6.83
CA PRO A 384 -24.05 2.98 -5.98
C PRO A 384 -24.54 2.93 -4.54
N THR A 385 -23.62 2.77 -3.57
CA THR A 385 -23.95 2.72 -2.14
C THR A 385 -22.73 3.01 -1.26
N GLN A 386 -22.95 3.58 -0.08
CA GLN A 386 -21.95 3.75 0.98
C GLN A 386 -22.14 2.74 2.12
N GLU A 387 -23.08 1.79 1.99
CA GLU A 387 -23.40 0.82 3.04
C GLU A 387 -22.59 -0.45 2.87
N ALA A 388 -21.86 -0.84 3.93
CA ALA A 388 -21.19 -2.14 3.98
C ALA A 388 -22.20 -3.28 3.96
N PHE A 389 -21.84 -4.40 3.33
CA PHE A 389 -22.61 -5.64 3.35
C PHE A 389 -24.04 -5.53 2.77
N SER A 390 -24.29 -4.50 1.96
CA SER A 390 -25.63 -4.15 1.47
C SER A 390 -26.12 -5.01 0.30
N GLN A 391 -25.26 -5.88 -0.27
CA GLN A 391 -25.60 -6.73 -1.42
C GLN A 391 -25.01 -8.14 -1.31
N ALA A 392 -25.55 -9.11 -2.06
CA ALA A 392 -25.14 -10.51 -2.04
C ALA A 392 -25.07 -11.13 -3.46
N THR A 393 -24.74 -10.31 -4.45
CA THR A 393 -24.63 -10.74 -5.86
C THR A 393 -23.48 -11.71 -6.03
N ARG A 394 -23.69 -12.75 -6.85
CA ARG A 394 -22.68 -13.77 -7.10
C ARG A 394 -22.42 -13.95 -8.59
N TRP A 395 -21.17 -14.18 -8.93
CA TRP A 395 -20.80 -14.65 -10.25
C TRP A 395 -21.38 -16.04 -10.50
N PRO A 396 -21.84 -16.35 -11.73
CA PRO A 396 -22.35 -17.67 -12.08
C PRO A 396 -21.27 -18.76 -12.03
N SER A 397 -20.01 -18.38 -12.22
CA SER A 397 -18.84 -19.27 -12.20
C SER A 397 -17.60 -18.53 -11.70
N LEU A 398 -16.66 -19.29 -11.15
CA LEU A 398 -15.29 -18.83 -10.89
C LEU A 398 -14.53 -18.61 -12.20
N ASP A 399 -13.48 -17.80 -12.17
CA ASP A 399 -12.49 -17.70 -13.23
C ASP A 399 -11.33 -18.67 -12.94
N LEU A 400 -11.30 -19.78 -13.64
CA LEU A 400 -10.24 -20.80 -13.55
C LEU A 400 -9.30 -20.79 -14.74
N ASP A 401 -9.43 -19.80 -15.65
CA ASP A 401 -8.56 -19.65 -16.81
C ASP A 401 -7.19 -19.16 -16.38
N ARG A 402 -6.21 -20.08 -16.35
CA ARG A 402 -4.81 -19.81 -16.03
C ARG A 402 -3.94 -19.58 -17.27
N GLU A 403 -4.52 -19.64 -18.46
CA GLU A 403 -3.85 -19.38 -19.73
C GLU A 403 -4.00 -17.91 -20.15
N SER A 404 -5.23 -17.38 -20.14
CA SER A 404 -5.56 -16.05 -20.66
C SER A 404 -6.37 -15.18 -19.68
N GLY A 405 -6.77 -15.71 -18.53
CA GLY A 405 -7.60 -15.06 -17.53
C GLY A 405 -6.91 -13.96 -16.72
N CYS A 406 -7.58 -13.51 -15.67
CA CYS A 406 -7.09 -12.45 -14.78
C CYS A 406 -5.81 -12.88 -14.04
N ILE A 407 -5.80 -14.09 -13.48
CA ILE A 407 -4.63 -14.71 -12.84
C ILE A 407 -4.15 -15.84 -13.75
N ARG A 408 -2.88 -15.78 -14.16
CA ARG A 408 -2.25 -16.74 -15.08
C ARG A 408 -1.28 -17.65 -14.35
N SER A 409 -1.00 -18.82 -14.93
CA SER A 409 0.09 -19.67 -14.49
C SER A 409 1.45 -19.05 -14.84
N ALA A 410 2.53 -19.53 -14.20
CA ALA A 410 3.88 -19.05 -14.48
C ALA A 410 4.29 -19.29 -15.95
N GLU A 411 3.81 -20.38 -16.58
CA GLU A 411 4.05 -20.66 -18.00
C GLU A 411 3.39 -19.64 -18.93
N ASN A 412 2.25 -19.09 -18.53
CA ASN A 412 1.44 -18.15 -19.31
C ASN A 412 1.52 -16.72 -18.75
N ALA A 413 2.51 -16.42 -17.92
CA ALA A 413 2.70 -15.12 -17.29
C ALA A 413 2.66 -13.97 -18.31
N TYR A 414 2.19 -12.80 -17.87
CA TYR A 414 2.24 -11.57 -18.67
C TYR A 414 3.66 -11.15 -18.99
N SER A 415 4.61 -11.38 -18.06
CA SER A 415 6.04 -11.25 -18.22
C SER A 415 6.75 -12.28 -17.35
N GLN A 416 7.89 -12.79 -17.79
CA GLN A 416 8.74 -13.68 -17.00
C GLN A 416 9.56 -12.94 -15.94
N GLU A 417 9.80 -11.63 -16.15
CA GLU A 417 10.27 -10.71 -15.12
C GLU A 417 9.08 -9.96 -14.53
N GLY A 418 9.16 -9.61 -13.25
CA GLY A 418 8.03 -9.11 -12.50
C GLY A 418 7.46 -7.77 -12.93
N GLY A 419 6.30 -7.41 -12.38
CA GLY A 419 5.61 -6.16 -12.65
C GLY A 419 6.22 -4.91 -11.98
N LEU A 420 7.27 -5.09 -11.17
CA LEU A 420 8.03 -4.02 -10.50
C LEU A 420 9.53 -4.30 -10.67
N ALA A 421 10.35 -3.26 -10.75
CA ALA A 421 11.80 -3.36 -10.82
C ALA A 421 12.49 -2.27 -10.01
N VAL A 422 13.68 -2.59 -9.48
CA VAL A 422 14.60 -1.64 -8.86
C VAL A 422 15.72 -1.33 -9.84
N LEU A 423 16.04 -0.05 -10.02
CA LEU A 423 17.16 0.38 -10.85
C LEU A 423 18.20 1.09 -9.97
N PHE A 424 19.47 0.93 -10.32
CA PHE A 424 20.61 1.58 -9.67
C PHE A 424 21.45 2.33 -10.70
N GLY A 425 22.20 3.32 -10.25
CA GLY A 425 23.10 4.06 -11.13
C GLY A 425 23.54 5.39 -10.53
N ASN A 426 24.24 6.19 -11.32
CA ASN A 426 24.81 7.43 -10.81
C ASN A 426 23.77 8.52 -10.49
N ILE A 427 22.50 8.34 -10.87
CA ILE A 427 21.38 9.21 -10.43
C ILE A 427 20.72 8.65 -9.18
N ALA A 428 20.74 7.33 -8.98
CA ALA A 428 20.05 6.60 -7.92
C ALA A 428 21.01 5.57 -7.28
N GLU A 429 21.97 6.04 -6.51
CA GLU A 429 23.02 5.22 -5.90
C GLU A 429 22.41 4.17 -4.93
N ASP A 430 21.40 4.57 -4.15
CA ASP A 430 20.68 3.69 -3.21
C ASP A 430 19.42 3.08 -3.84
N GLY A 431 19.21 3.29 -5.14
CA GLY A 431 18.14 2.71 -5.93
C GLY A 431 16.95 3.64 -6.19
N CYS A 432 16.13 3.20 -7.13
CA CYS A 432 14.83 3.78 -7.47
C CYS A 432 13.90 2.68 -7.98
N VAL A 433 12.60 2.97 -8.11
CA VAL A 433 11.58 1.97 -8.40
C VAL A 433 10.80 2.32 -9.66
N VAL A 434 10.53 1.32 -10.50
CA VAL A 434 9.67 1.42 -11.68
C VAL A 434 8.60 0.34 -11.68
N LYS A 435 7.37 0.71 -12.04
CA LYS A 435 6.27 -0.25 -12.28
C LYS A 435 6.35 -0.73 -13.73
N THR A 436 7.05 -1.83 -13.96
CA THR A 436 7.26 -2.42 -15.29
C THR A 436 5.98 -2.94 -15.92
N ALA A 437 5.00 -3.37 -15.11
CA ALA A 437 3.68 -3.80 -15.56
C ALA A 437 2.94 -2.78 -16.45
N GLY A 438 3.28 -1.51 -16.35
CA GLY A 438 2.70 -0.41 -17.11
C GLY A 438 3.59 0.17 -18.21
N VAL A 439 4.78 -0.41 -18.44
CA VAL A 439 5.77 0.07 -19.43
C VAL A 439 5.64 -0.76 -20.72
N GLU A 440 5.63 -0.11 -21.85
CA GLU A 440 5.65 -0.77 -23.17
C GLU A 440 7.06 -1.30 -23.47
N ASP A 441 7.15 -2.41 -24.18
CA ASP A 441 8.42 -3.10 -24.48
C ASP A 441 9.47 -2.19 -25.15
N GLU A 442 9.02 -1.26 -25.99
CA GLU A 442 9.88 -0.31 -26.71
C GLU A 442 10.53 0.73 -25.78
N LEU A 443 10.00 0.91 -24.56
CA LEU A 443 10.51 1.85 -23.55
C LEU A 443 11.34 1.18 -22.44
N LEU A 444 11.56 -0.13 -22.52
CA LEU A 444 12.38 -0.84 -21.54
C LEU A 444 13.84 -0.37 -21.55
N VAL A 445 14.33 0.11 -22.71
CA VAL A 445 15.59 0.84 -22.84
C VAL A 445 15.26 2.19 -23.46
N PHE A 446 15.45 3.25 -22.68
CA PHE A 446 15.11 4.60 -23.10
C PHE A 446 16.27 5.56 -22.86
N GLU A 447 16.64 6.29 -23.90
CA GLU A 447 17.61 7.39 -23.80
C GLU A 447 16.93 8.68 -24.22
N GLY A 448 17.00 9.71 -23.35
CA GLY A 448 16.36 11.00 -23.60
C GLY A 448 17.14 12.17 -23.03
N ARG A 449 16.60 13.38 -23.24
CA ARG A 449 17.15 14.61 -22.70
C ARG A 449 16.41 15.00 -21.43
N ALA A 450 17.12 15.37 -20.39
CA ALA A 450 16.55 15.87 -19.16
C ALA A 450 15.78 17.17 -19.39
N HIS A 451 14.55 17.20 -18.90
CA HIS A 451 13.71 18.39 -18.71
C HIS A 451 13.47 18.52 -17.20
N VAL A 452 14.14 19.47 -16.56
CA VAL A 452 14.23 19.52 -15.09
C VAL A 452 13.17 20.44 -14.51
N CYS A 453 12.35 19.89 -13.61
CA CYS A 453 11.32 20.59 -12.85
C CYS A 453 11.63 20.49 -11.35
N GLU A 454 11.53 21.59 -10.61
CA GLU A 454 11.83 21.61 -9.17
C GLU A 454 10.59 21.47 -8.28
N SER A 455 9.44 21.15 -8.90
CA SER A 455 8.18 20.83 -8.24
C SER A 455 7.23 20.09 -9.17
N GLN A 456 6.20 19.45 -8.58
CA GLN A 456 5.10 18.87 -9.35
C GLN A 456 4.37 19.95 -10.18
N GLU A 457 4.17 21.13 -9.59
CA GLU A 457 3.47 22.24 -10.20
C GLU A 457 4.21 22.74 -11.46
N ASP A 458 5.54 22.84 -11.41
CA ASP A 458 6.36 23.18 -12.57
C ASP A 458 6.21 22.13 -13.68
N ALA A 459 6.31 20.83 -13.31
CA ALA A 459 6.16 19.73 -14.27
C ALA A 459 4.77 19.73 -14.94
N VAL A 460 3.71 19.93 -14.17
CA VAL A 460 2.34 20.03 -14.68
C VAL A 460 2.21 21.22 -15.65
N ALA A 461 2.72 22.39 -15.28
CA ALA A 461 2.68 23.57 -16.14
C ALA A 461 3.44 23.34 -17.45
N ASP A 462 4.64 22.75 -17.38
CA ASP A 462 5.48 22.49 -18.55
C ASP A 462 4.85 21.46 -19.51
N ILE A 463 4.17 20.44 -18.97
CA ILE A 463 3.45 19.46 -19.80
C ILE A 463 2.23 20.11 -20.49
N LEU A 464 1.42 20.87 -19.75
CA LEU A 464 0.20 21.49 -20.28
C LEU A 464 0.50 22.57 -21.32
N GLU A 465 1.60 23.31 -21.15
CA GLU A 465 2.05 24.38 -22.06
C GLU A 465 2.89 23.86 -23.25
N ASP A 466 2.95 22.53 -23.46
CA ASP A 466 3.66 21.85 -24.54
C ASP A 466 5.18 22.14 -24.54
N ARG A 467 5.78 22.41 -23.37
CA ARG A 467 7.24 22.57 -23.23
C ARG A 467 7.95 21.22 -23.21
N VAL A 468 7.31 20.19 -22.67
CA VAL A 468 7.77 18.78 -22.71
C VAL A 468 7.50 18.21 -24.10
N ARG A 469 8.47 17.51 -24.67
CA ARG A 469 8.44 16.97 -26.03
C ARG A 469 8.77 15.49 -26.06
N ALA A 470 8.39 14.80 -27.12
CA ALA A 470 8.79 13.42 -27.35
C ALA A 470 10.33 13.29 -27.31
N GLY A 471 10.81 12.29 -26.56
CA GLY A 471 12.24 12.07 -26.31
C GLY A 471 12.77 12.72 -25.02
N ASP A 472 11.93 13.46 -24.28
CA ASP A 472 12.36 14.05 -23.02
C ASP A 472 12.25 13.06 -21.86
N VAL A 473 13.15 13.22 -20.89
CA VAL A 473 13.08 12.65 -19.55
C VAL A 473 12.73 13.76 -18.58
N VAL A 474 11.48 13.80 -18.13
CA VAL A 474 11.01 14.81 -17.19
C VAL A 474 11.48 14.43 -15.78
N ILE A 475 12.33 15.27 -15.19
CA ILE A 475 12.86 15.08 -13.85
C ILE A 475 12.14 16.01 -12.89
N VAL A 476 11.40 15.43 -11.93
CA VAL A 476 10.71 16.17 -10.88
C VAL A 476 11.46 15.94 -9.57
N ARG A 477 12.25 16.92 -9.14
CA ARG A 477 13.12 16.80 -7.96
C ARG A 477 12.68 17.69 -6.79
N TYR A 478 13.24 17.44 -5.61
CA TYR A 478 12.84 18.07 -4.34
C TYR A 478 11.40 17.74 -3.91
N GLU A 479 10.90 16.60 -4.32
CA GLU A 479 9.60 16.05 -3.90
C GLU A 479 9.75 14.78 -3.00
N GLY A 480 10.98 14.49 -2.57
CA GLY A 480 11.30 13.38 -1.68
C GLY A 480 10.81 13.57 -0.23
N PRO A 481 11.13 12.62 0.67
CA PRO A 481 10.70 12.66 2.08
C PRO A 481 11.05 13.97 2.78
N ARG A 482 12.25 14.48 2.60
CA ARG A 482 12.74 15.75 3.20
C ARG A 482 12.38 16.96 2.34
N GLY A 483 12.65 16.87 1.05
CA GLY A 483 12.53 17.97 0.09
C GLY A 483 11.10 18.38 -0.18
N GLY A 484 10.14 17.44 -0.18
CA GLY A 484 8.74 17.66 -0.42
C GLY A 484 8.09 18.70 0.49
N PRO A 485 8.20 18.66 1.83
CA PRO A 485 8.39 17.49 2.67
C PRO A 485 7.15 16.60 2.69
N GLY A 486 7.35 15.32 2.96
CA GLY A 486 6.24 14.36 3.01
C GLY A 486 6.11 13.50 1.75
N MET A 487 7.06 13.63 0.80
CA MET A 487 7.15 12.77 -0.38
C MET A 487 5.80 12.61 -1.08
N GLN A 488 5.25 13.73 -1.58
CA GLN A 488 3.91 13.74 -2.18
C GLN A 488 3.78 12.71 -3.31
N GLU A 489 2.62 12.07 -3.36
CA GLU A 489 2.28 11.14 -4.43
C GLU A 489 1.75 11.91 -5.63
N MET A 490 2.36 11.69 -6.79
CA MET A 490 2.05 12.43 -8.00
C MET A 490 1.31 11.54 -9.01
N LEU A 491 0.15 11.99 -9.48
CA LEU A 491 -0.62 11.35 -10.54
C LEU A 491 -0.85 12.30 -11.72
N TYR A 492 -0.94 13.62 -11.47
CA TYR A 492 -1.20 14.60 -12.52
C TYR A 492 -0.12 14.66 -13.61
N PRO A 493 1.20 14.68 -13.31
CA PRO A 493 2.20 14.68 -14.36
C PRO A 493 2.09 13.47 -15.29
N THR A 494 1.85 12.27 -14.72
CA THR A 494 1.73 11.04 -15.51
C THR A 494 0.45 10.99 -16.33
N SER A 495 -0.68 11.47 -15.76
CA SER A 495 -1.96 11.55 -16.46
C SER A 495 -1.91 12.55 -17.60
N TYR A 496 -1.27 13.73 -17.40
CA TYR A 496 -1.18 14.76 -18.44
C TYR A 496 -0.20 14.39 -19.54
N ILE A 497 0.92 13.74 -19.26
CA ILE A 497 1.79 13.14 -20.29
C ILE A 497 0.99 12.18 -21.18
N LYS A 498 0.14 11.36 -20.58
CA LYS A 498 -0.72 10.43 -21.32
C LYS A 498 -1.78 11.17 -22.15
N SER A 499 -2.46 12.18 -21.60
CA SER A 499 -3.47 12.97 -22.32
C SER A 499 -2.89 13.76 -23.50
N LYS A 500 -1.63 14.19 -23.40
CA LYS A 500 -0.88 14.83 -24.49
C LYS A 500 -0.35 13.85 -25.54
N GLY A 501 -0.61 12.55 -25.41
CA GLY A 501 -0.11 11.51 -26.32
C GLY A 501 1.38 11.20 -26.17
N LEU A 502 2.03 11.69 -25.10
CA LEU A 502 3.47 11.52 -24.86
C LEU A 502 3.81 10.29 -24.00
N GLY A 503 2.81 9.53 -23.53
CA GLY A 503 3.00 8.40 -22.62
C GLY A 503 3.87 7.25 -23.15
N LYS A 504 4.06 7.17 -24.48
CA LYS A 504 4.95 6.22 -25.15
C LYS A 504 6.23 6.87 -25.71
N ALA A 505 6.50 8.12 -25.38
CA ALA A 505 7.59 8.89 -25.98
C ALA A 505 8.43 9.68 -24.97
N CYS A 506 8.05 9.66 -23.68
CA CYS A 506 8.74 10.35 -22.60
C CYS A 506 8.90 9.43 -21.40
N ALA A 507 9.91 9.72 -20.57
CA ALA A 507 10.06 9.13 -19.23
C ALA A 507 9.86 10.20 -18.16
N LEU A 508 9.41 9.78 -16.96
CA LEU A 508 9.38 10.63 -15.77
C LEU A 508 10.27 10.02 -14.68
N ILE A 509 11.05 10.85 -14.01
CA ILE A 509 11.92 10.46 -12.89
C ILE A 509 11.65 11.41 -11.72
N THR A 510 11.58 10.90 -10.49
CA THR A 510 11.41 11.72 -9.30
C THR A 510 12.05 11.12 -8.06
N ASP A 511 12.52 11.98 -7.16
CA ASP A 511 12.86 11.61 -5.78
C ASP A 511 11.63 11.55 -4.85
N GLY A 512 10.47 12.01 -5.35
CA GLY A 512 9.17 11.76 -4.78
C GLY A 512 8.63 10.38 -5.15
N ARG A 513 7.31 10.24 -5.26
CA ARG A 513 6.65 8.99 -5.67
C ARG A 513 5.51 9.25 -6.66
N PHE A 514 5.29 8.27 -7.52
CA PHE A 514 4.14 8.27 -8.39
C PHE A 514 3.04 7.39 -7.80
N SER A 515 1.79 7.73 -8.11
CA SER A 515 0.63 6.96 -7.69
C SER A 515 0.66 5.53 -8.26
N GLY A 516 0.09 4.57 -7.53
CA GLY A 516 -0.20 3.24 -8.03
C GLY A 516 -1.06 3.24 -9.30
N GLY A 517 -1.81 4.35 -9.55
CA GLY A 517 -2.56 4.60 -10.77
C GLY A 517 -1.73 5.00 -12.00
N THR A 518 -0.42 5.15 -11.86
CA THR A 518 0.48 5.57 -12.94
C THR A 518 0.69 4.45 -13.98
N SER A 519 0.78 4.84 -15.24
CA SER A 519 1.18 4.01 -16.38
C SER A 519 2.23 4.73 -17.22
N GLY A 520 2.99 4.00 -18.04
CA GLY A 520 4.13 4.50 -18.79
C GLY A 520 5.44 4.42 -18.00
N LEU A 521 6.54 4.91 -18.61
CA LEU A 521 7.88 4.86 -18.01
C LEU A 521 8.01 5.93 -16.92
N SER A 522 7.63 5.57 -15.69
CA SER A 522 7.65 6.45 -14.53
C SER A 522 8.46 5.81 -13.40
N ILE A 523 9.53 6.50 -12.99
CA ILE A 523 10.53 6.02 -12.04
C ILE A 523 10.49 6.93 -10.80
N GLY A 524 10.14 6.37 -9.66
CA GLY A 524 10.06 7.09 -8.40
C GLY A 524 11.07 6.61 -7.37
N HIS A 525 11.02 7.23 -6.17
CA HIS A 525 11.83 6.85 -5.01
C HIS A 525 13.34 6.97 -5.25
N VAL A 526 13.76 7.86 -6.17
CA VAL A 526 15.20 8.06 -6.43
C VAL A 526 15.90 8.40 -5.11
N SER A 527 16.85 7.55 -4.76
CA SER A 527 17.60 7.65 -3.50
C SER A 527 19.11 7.66 -3.78
N PRO A 528 19.86 8.55 -3.09
CA PRO A 528 19.38 9.61 -2.19
C PRO A 528 18.58 10.70 -2.89
N GLU A 529 17.59 11.32 -2.18
CA GLU A 529 16.80 12.42 -2.73
C GLU A 529 17.63 13.71 -2.94
N ALA A 530 17.18 14.62 -3.80
CA ALA A 530 17.86 15.88 -4.08
C ALA A 530 18.15 16.71 -2.81
N ALA A 531 17.19 16.81 -1.89
CA ALA A 531 17.36 17.57 -0.64
C ALA A 531 18.30 16.90 0.38
N ALA A 532 18.68 15.65 0.15
CA ALA A 532 19.68 14.92 0.94
C ALA A 532 21.06 14.87 0.26
N GLY A 533 21.26 15.60 -0.84
CA GLY A 533 22.52 15.63 -1.56
C GLY A 533 22.63 14.59 -2.69
N GLY A 534 21.52 13.91 -3.03
CA GLY A 534 21.50 12.92 -4.11
C GLY A 534 21.83 13.52 -5.49
N ALA A 535 22.40 12.70 -6.35
CA ALA A 535 22.88 13.14 -7.67
C ALA A 535 21.77 13.60 -8.62
N ILE A 536 20.51 13.26 -8.35
CA ILE A 536 19.36 13.82 -9.08
C ILE A 536 19.33 15.36 -9.00
N ALA A 537 19.87 15.96 -7.91
CA ALA A 537 20.02 17.41 -7.76
C ALA A 537 21.04 18.03 -8.75
N LEU A 538 21.93 17.23 -9.30
CA LEU A 538 23.04 17.67 -10.18
C LEU A 538 22.66 17.65 -11.66
N VAL A 539 21.53 17.05 -12.00
CA VAL A 539 21.08 16.97 -13.40
C VAL A 539 20.61 18.34 -13.86
N GLU A 540 21.03 18.74 -15.05
CA GLU A 540 20.67 20.01 -15.70
C GLU A 540 19.85 19.77 -16.98
N ASP A 541 19.09 20.79 -17.41
CA ASP A 541 18.31 20.72 -18.64
C ASP A 541 19.21 20.39 -19.85
N GLY A 542 18.78 19.38 -20.62
CA GLY A 542 19.49 18.91 -21.80
C GLY A 542 20.52 17.82 -21.57
N ASP A 543 20.85 17.47 -20.33
CA ASP A 543 21.68 16.30 -20.02
C ASP A 543 21.06 15.02 -20.62
N ARG A 544 21.91 14.11 -21.08
CA ARG A 544 21.41 12.82 -21.58
C ARG A 544 21.23 11.84 -20.43
N ILE A 545 20.07 11.22 -20.37
CA ILE A 545 19.71 10.19 -19.38
C ILE A 545 19.51 8.86 -20.10
N LEU A 546 20.15 7.81 -19.61
CA LEU A 546 19.94 6.44 -20.06
C LEU A 546 19.23 5.64 -18.97
N ILE A 547 18.09 5.08 -19.31
CA ILE A 547 17.32 4.14 -18.50
C ILE A 547 17.37 2.79 -19.20
N ASP A 548 17.86 1.77 -18.53
CA ASP A 548 17.94 0.39 -19.04
C ASP A 548 17.35 -0.57 -18.00
N ILE A 549 16.06 -0.86 -18.15
CA ILE A 549 15.32 -1.72 -17.22
C ILE A 549 15.86 -3.16 -17.23
N PRO A 550 16.12 -3.78 -18.39
CA PRO A 550 16.76 -5.10 -18.45
C PRO A 550 18.10 -5.18 -17.69
N GLN A 551 18.92 -4.14 -17.77
CA GLN A 551 20.20 -4.10 -17.04
C GLN A 551 20.06 -3.53 -15.62
N ARG A 552 18.83 -3.16 -15.20
CA ARG A 552 18.55 -2.54 -13.89
C ARG A 552 19.39 -1.28 -13.65
N SER A 553 19.54 -0.44 -14.68
CA SER A 553 20.42 0.74 -14.59
C SER A 553 19.71 2.05 -14.98
N ILE A 554 20.14 3.14 -14.33
CA ILE A 554 19.70 4.51 -14.60
C ILE A 554 20.87 5.48 -14.41
N ASN A 555 21.24 6.20 -15.48
CA ASN A 555 22.43 7.02 -15.44
C ASN A 555 22.24 8.35 -16.18
N VAL A 556 22.81 9.42 -15.64
CA VAL A 556 23.10 10.63 -16.41
C VAL A 556 24.44 10.44 -17.13
N LEU A 557 24.45 10.72 -18.44
CA LEU A 557 25.62 10.55 -19.30
C LEU A 557 26.44 11.86 -19.33
N VAL A 558 26.94 12.23 -18.16
CA VAL A 558 27.79 13.43 -17.93
C VAL A 558 29.07 12.98 -17.27
N ASP A 559 30.19 13.60 -17.63
CA ASP A 559 31.49 13.30 -17.05
C ASP A 559 31.51 13.53 -15.53
N GLU A 560 32.14 12.63 -14.78
CA GLU A 560 32.21 12.68 -13.32
C GLU A 560 32.77 14.02 -12.80
N ALA A 561 33.80 14.55 -13.47
CA ALA A 561 34.37 15.85 -13.12
C ALA A 561 33.37 17.01 -13.21
N VAL A 562 32.41 16.94 -14.15
CA VAL A 562 31.34 17.94 -14.26
C VAL A 562 30.31 17.75 -13.14
N LEU A 563 30.01 16.51 -12.80
CA LEU A 563 29.12 16.23 -11.66
C LEU A 563 29.73 16.70 -10.35
N ASP A 564 31.04 16.54 -10.15
CA ASP A 564 31.77 17.05 -8.97
C ASP A 564 31.73 18.58 -8.88
N GLU A 565 31.89 19.28 -10.02
CA GLU A 565 31.77 20.73 -10.06
C GLU A 565 30.34 21.17 -9.69
N ARG A 566 29.31 20.51 -10.24
CA ARG A 566 27.91 20.79 -9.92
C ARG A 566 27.60 20.47 -8.44
N ARG A 567 28.18 19.40 -7.90
CA ARG A 567 28.04 19.02 -6.47
C ARG A 567 28.61 20.12 -5.58
N ALA A 568 29.81 20.60 -5.87
CA ALA A 568 30.41 21.70 -5.11
C ALA A 568 29.55 22.98 -5.15
N ALA A 569 28.90 23.27 -6.29
CA ALA A 569 27.99 24.38 -6.42
C ALA A 569 26.71 24.19 -5.59
N GLN A 570 26.15 22.98 -5.57
CA GLN A 570 24.97 22.62 -4.75
C GLN A 570 25.27 22.63 -3.25
N ASP A 571 26.46 22.16 -2.83
CA ASP A 571 26.92 22.23 -1.44
C ASP A 571 26.92 23.66 -0.93
N ALA A 572 27.34 24.63 -1.76
CA ALA A 572 27.36 26.04 -1.40
C ALA A 572 25.97 26.65 -1.16
N VAL A 573 24.93 26.14 -1.82
CA VAL A 573 23.52 26.61 -1.68
C VAL A 573 22.68 25.70 -0.77
N GLY A 574 23.19 24.52 -0.40
CA GLY A 574 22.58 23.58 0.53
C GLY A 574 21.45 22.75 -0.06
N PHE A 575 21.57 22.30 -1.31
CA PHE A 575 20.65 21.39 -1.99
C PHE A 575 19.17 21.82 -1.85
N LYS A 576 18.85 22.97 -2.37
CA LYS A 576 17.51 23.57 -2.30
C LYS A 576 17.02 23.94 -3.71
N PRO A 577 15.69 23.94 -3.93
CA PRO A 577 15.14 24.49 -5.17
C PRO A 577 15.64 25.91 -5.43
N ALA A 578 15.96 26.20 -6.71
CA ALA A 578 16.41 27.54 -7.12
C ALA A 578 15.30 28.60 -6.97
N LYS A 579 14.04 28.18 -7.13
CA LYS A 579 12.85 29.02 -6.96
C LYS A 579 12.18 28.73 -5.61
N VAL A 580 11.69 29.79 -4.96
CA VAL A 580 10.85 29.65 -3.76
C VAL A 580 9.49 29.10 -4.21
N ARG A 581 9.12 27.94 -3.72
CA ARG A 581 7.80 27.34 -3.97
C ARG A 581 6.73 28.02 -3.11
N PRO A 582 5.52 28.27 -3.64
CA PRO A 582 4.42 28.91 -2.89
C PRO A 582 3.79 27.97 -1.84
N ARG A 583 4.39 26.86 -1.54
CA ARG A 583 3.97 25.78 -0.64
C ARG A 583 4.06 26.17 0.82
N LYS A 584 2.98 25.89 1.61
CA LYS A 584 2.98 26.12 3.05
C LYS A 584 3.42 24.86 3.80
N VAL A 585 4.62 24.89 4.36
CA VAL A 585 5.14 23.81 5.19
C VAL A 585 4.81 24.07 6.65
N SER A 586 3.88 23.27 7.21
CA SER A 586 3.44 23.36 8.60
C SER A 586 4.54 22.90 9.60
N PRO A 587 4.40 23.20 10.91
CA PRO A 587 5.31 22.65 11.93
C PRO A 587 5.41 21.13 11.91
N ALA A 588 4.29 20.41 11.68
CA ALA A 588 4.27 18.95 11.59
C ALA A 588 5.12 18.43 10.43
N LEU A 589 4.98 19.03 9.24
CA LEU A 589 5.79 18.68 8.08
C LEU A 589 7.28 19.05 8.25
N LYS A 590 7.57 20.15 8.90
CA LYS A 590 8.97 20.53 9.23
C LYS A 590 9.62 19.52 10.18
N PHE A 591 8.86 19.04 11.16
CA PHE A 591 9.33 18.00 12.07
C PHE A 591 9.60 16.68 11.32
N TYR A 592 8.65 16.24 10.49
CA TYR A 592 8.80 15.06 9.64
C TYR A 592 10.06 15.16 8.78
N ALA A 593 10.22 16.24 8.02
CA ALA A 593 11.38 16.45 7.15
C ALA A 593 12.75 16.38 7.88
N LYS A 594 12.77 16.73 9.17
CA LYS A 594 13.99 16.69 10.01
C LYS A 594 14.33 15.28 10.49
N THR A 595 13.34 14.41 10.63
CA THR A 595 13.48 13.13 11.31
C THR A 595 13.28 11.93 10.38
N VAL A 596 13.01 12.16 9.11
CA VAL A 596 12.73 11.08 8.16
C VAL A 596 14.01 10.57 7.49
N THR A 597 14.08 9.24 7.26
CA THR A 597 15.07 8.58 6.42
C THR A 597 14.73 8.75 4.93
N SER A 598 15.61 8.31 4.04
CA SER A 598 15.32 8.32 2.60
C SER A 598 14.40 7.16 2.17
N ALA A 599 13.97 7.15 0.91
CA ALA A 599 12.97 6.23 0.41
C ALA A 599 13.45 4.77 0.34
N ASP A 600 14.74 4.54 0.05
CA ASP A 600 15.39 3.21 0.07
C ASP A 600 15.32 2.52 1.45
N ARG A 601 15.10 3.31 2.52
CA ARG A 601 14.91 2.85 3.88
C ARG A 601 13.45 2.96 4.36
N GLY A 602 12.49 3.10 3.43
CA GLY A 602 11.06 3.17 3.73
C GLY A 602 10.53 4.53 4.15
N ALA A 603 11.35 5.60 4.10
CA ALA A 603 10.97 6.95 4.57
C ALA A 603 10.31 6.92 5.95
N VAL A 604 10.97 6.29 6.91
CA VAL A 604 10.55 6.16 8.31
C VAL A 604 11.31 7.14 9.19
N ARG A 605 10.90 7.24 10.43
CA ARG A 605 11.62 8.04 11.44
C ARG A 605 13.05 7.51 11.62
N ASP A 606 14.02 8.40 11.56
CA ASP A 606 15.44 8.09 11.77
C ASP A 606 15.73 8.01 13.27
N LEU A 607 15.81 6.81 13.80
CA LEU A 607 16.07 6.57 15.21
C LEU A 607 17.52 6.85 15.60
N SER A 608 18.46 6.87 14.63
CA SER A 608 19.86 7.21 14.92
C SER A 608 20.04 8.64 15.46
N LEU A 609 19.06 9.51 15.21
CA LEU A 609 19.02 10.87 15.78
C LEU A 609 18.74 10.89 17.29
N LEU A 610 18.40 9.76 17.90
CA LEU A 610 18.15 9.66 19.35
C LEU A 610 19.39 9.25 20.13
N ASP A 611 20.44 8.80 19.44
CA ASP A 611 21.69 8.32 20.05
C ASP A 611 22.70 9.45 20.34
N ASP A 612 22.38 10.70 19.94
CA ASP A 612 23.12 11.94 20.24
C ASP A 612 22.48 12.68 21.43
#